data_ead9e8e928ff1c607a11759f744c2406
#
_entry.id   ead9e8e928ff1c607a11759f744c2406
#
_cell.length_a   1.000
_cell.length_b   1.000
_cell.length_c   1.000
_cell.angle_alpha   90.00
_cell.angle_beta   90.00
_cell.angle_gamma   90.00
#
_symmetry.space_group_name_H-M   'P 1'
#
loop_
_entity.id
_entity.type
_entity.pdbx_description
1 polymer ?
#
loop_
_entity_poly.entity_id
_entity_poly.type
_entity_poly.pdbx_seq_one_letter_code
_entity_poly.pdbx_strand_id
1 'polypeptide(L)'
;ERGKFDWDDAVAAHWPEFAQKGKEEVTIKHVMTHESGFPDTPSHMTWDRWHDWEAAVEAMEQIPLDYKPGRVIAYHPRNFGWVVGELVRRIDGRPIERFVREEITGPQNIKEFHLGIDPSMEDRVAKLYPMEDCDRTSQVTIYNRPEVHTAVLPAGGGIATARGLARFYAMMERKGSLDGKTI
;
A
#
# COMPACT_ATOMS: atom_id res chain seq x y z
N GLU A 1 12.61 4.40 -12.66
CA GLU A 1 13.93 4.99 -12.97
C GLU A 1 15.09 3.99 -12.90
N ARG A 2 14.98 2.94 -12.07
CA ARG A 2 16.02 1.90 -11.94
C ARG A 2 15.94 0.80 -13.00
N GLY A 3 14.95 0.86 -13.93
CA GLY A 3 14.78 -0.11 -15.00
C GLY A 3 14.50 -1.54 -14.53
N LYS A 4 13.86 -1.72 -13.37
CA LYS A 4 13.57 -3.03 -12.81
C LYS A 4 12.29 -3.65 -13.35
N PHE A 5 11.40 -2.85 -13.92
CA PHE A 5 10.14 -3.26 -14.54
C PHE A 5 9.70 -2.21 -15.57
N ASP A 6 8.80 -2.59 -16.46
CA ASP A 6 8.04 -1.70 -17.33
C ASP A 6 6.59 -1.58 -16.84
N TRP A 7 5.95 -0.43 -17.12
CA TRP A 7 4.54 -0.22 -16.75
C TRP A 7 3.58 -1.19 -17.45
N ASP A 8 3.95 -1.64 -18.62
CA ASP A 8 3.17 -2.60 -19.42
C ASP A 8 3.54 -4.06 -19.12
N ASP A 9 4.51 -4.33 -18.21
CA ASP A 9 4.78 -5.67 -17.73
C ASP A 9 3.53 -6.24 -17.05
N ALA A 10 3.20 -7.50 -17.35
CA ALA A 10 2.21 -8.23 -16.58
C ALA A 10 2.68 -8.39 -15.14
N VAL A 11 1.81 -8.20 -14.16
CA VAL A 11 2.09 -8.50 -12.74
C VAL A 11 2.65 -9.91 -12.60
N ALA A 12 2.10 -10.86 -13.37
CA ALA A 12 2.52 -12.26 -13.41
C ALA A 12 3.98 -12.47 -13.84
N ALA A 13 4.59 -11.54 -14.56
CA ALA A 13 6.01 -11.62 -14.91
C ALA A 13 6.95 -11.55 -13.69
N HIS A 14 6.51 -10.83 -12.65
CA HIS A 14 7.24 -10.67 -11.38
C HIS A 14 6.63 -11.49 -10.24
N TRP A 15 5.37 -11.90 -10.40
CA TRP A 15 4.58 -12.67 -9.44
C TRP A 15 3.76 -13.75 -10.17
N PRO A 16 4.39 -14.90 -10.53
CA PRO A 16 3.74 -15.94 -11.35
C PRO A 16 2.43 -16.49 -10.76
N GLU A 17 2.36 -16.62 -9.42
CA GLU A 17 1.17 -17.15 -8.73
C GLU A 17 -0.04 -16.22 -8.83
N PHE A 18 0.18 -14.94 -9.15
CA PHE A 18 -0.89 -13.98 -9.41
C PHE A 18 -1.67 -14.30 -10.69
N ALA A 19 -1.07 -15.02 -11.66
CA ALA A 19 -1.69 -15.41 -12.93
C ALA A 19 -2.79 -16.47 -12.74
N GLN A 20 -3.78 -16.18 -11.90
CA GLN A 20 -4.90 -17.05 -11.62
C GLN A 20 -6.20 -16.27 -11.81
N LYS A 21 -7.30 -16.99 -12.01
CA LYS A 21 -8.66 -16.41 -12.09
C LYS A 21 -8.80 -15.32 -13.17
N GLY A 22 -8.06 -15.45 -14.28
CA GLY A 22 -8.14 -14.52 -15.41
C GLY A 22 -7.23 -13.30 -15.32
N LYS A 23 -6.27 -13.29 -14.37
CA LYS A 23 -5.39 -12.15 -14.11
C LYS A 23 -4.07 -12.14 -14.91
N GLU A 24 -3.90 -13.04 -15.86
CA GLU A 24 -2.68 -13.21 -16.66
C GLU A 24 -2.27 -11.91 -17.40
N GLU A 25 -3.27 -11.14 -17.84
CA GLU A 25 -3.08 -9.90 -18.61
C GLU A 25 -3.10 -8.62 -17.72
N VAL A 26 -3.21 -8.75 -16.40
CA VAL A 26 -3.16 -7.57 -15.51
C VAL A 26 -1.76 -7.01 -15.51
N THR A 27 -1.58 -5.77 -15.98
CA THR A 27 -0.28 -5.09 -15.99
C THR A 27 -0.05 -4.27 -14.71
N ILE A 28 1.21 -3.92 -14.44
CA ILE A 28 1.56 -2.99 -13.36
C ILE A 28 0.82 -1.65 -13.54
N LYS A 29 0.69 -1.18 -14.78
CA LYS A 29 -0.08 0.01 -15.12
C LYS A 29 -1.55 -0.10 -14.71
N HIS A 30 -2.21 -1.21 -15.02
CA HIS A 30 -3.61 -1.43 -14.59
C HIS A 30 -3.77 -1.34 -13.07
N VAL A 31 -2.80 -1.86 -12.31
CA VAL A 31 -2.79 -1.71 -10.84
C VAL A 31 -2.68 -0.24 -10.45
N MET A 32 -1.71 0.48 -11.02
CA MET A 32 -1.41 1.87 -10.67
C MET A 32 -2.51 2.86 -11.07
N THR A 33 -3.32 2.52 -12.09
CA THR A 33 -4.44 3.35 -12.57
C THR A 33 -5.81 2.90 -12.05
N HIS A 34 -5.84 1.91 -11.14
CA HIS A 34 -7.07 1.33 -10.62
C HIS A 34 -7.98 0.68 -11.68
N GLU A 35 -7.37 0.06 -12.68
CA GLU A 35 -8.04 -0.63 -13.79
C GLU A 35 -7.85 -2.15 -13.76
N SER A 36 -7.40 -2.71 -12.62
CA SER A 36 -7.01 -4.12 -12.51
C SER A 36 -8.16 -5.11 -12.61
N GLY A 37 -9.41 -4.69 -12.34
CA GLY A 37 -10.58 -5.55 -12.48
C GLY A 37 -11.04 -6.28 -11.21
N PHE A 38 -10.46 -5.98 -10.02
CA PHE A 38 -10.83 -6.59 -8.73
C PHE A 38 -10.87 -5.53 -7.60
N PRO A 39 -11.82 -4.58 -7.65
CA PRO A 39 -11.84 -3.43 -6.74
C PRO A 39 -12.17 -3.83 -5.30
N ASP A 40 -13.01 -4.82 -5.08
CA ASP A 40 -13.49 -5.19 -3.76
C ASP A 40 -12.52 -6.07 -3.01
N THR A 41 -12.30 -5.75 -1.74
CA THR A 41 -11.49 -6.58 -0.85
C THR A 41 -12.24 -7.88 -0.54
N PRO A 42 -11.59 -9.06 -0.66
CA PRO A 42 -12.22 -10.32 -0.31
C PRO A 42 -12.79 -10.31 1.11
N SER A 43 -14.02 -10.82 1.29
CA SER A 43 -14.78 -10.73 2.55
C SER A 43 -14.08 -11.41 3.74
N HIS A 44 -13.23 -12.41 3.48
CA HIS A 44 -12.43 -13.09 4.51
C HIS A 44 -11.20 -12.31 4.96
N MET A 45 -10.82 -11.23 4.24
CA MET A 45 -9.75 -10.31 4.62
C MET A 45 -10.30 -9.21 5.52
N THR A 46 -10.71 -9.60 6.73
CA THR A 46 -11.20 -8.72 7.79
C THR A 46 -10.04 -7.99 8.47
N TRP A 47 -10.34 -6.94 9.21
CA TRP A 47 -9.31 -6.07 9.82
C TRP A 47 -8.32 -6.81 10.73
N ASP A 48 -8.75 -7.86 11.40
CA ASP A 48 -7.93 -8.73 12.27
C ASP A 48 -6.94 -9.60 11.50
N ARG A 49 -7.07 -9.68 10.17
CA ARG A 49 -6.14 -10.37 9.27
C ARG A 49 -5.23 -9.43 8.48
N TRP A 50 -5.41 -8.12 8.57
CA TRP A 50 -4.60 -7.18 7.79
C TRP A 50 -3.12 -7.17 8.14
N HIS A 51 -2.73 -7.63 9.32
CA HIS A 51 -1.34 -7.78 9.74
C HIS A 51 -0.66 -9.02 9.12
N ASP A 52 -1.42 -9.95 8.59
CA ASP A 52 -0.92 -11.19 7.96
C ASP A 52 -0.67 -10.93 6.47
N TRP A 53 0.58 -10.63 6.14
CA TRP A 53 0.98 -10.31 4.76
C TRP A 53 0.78 -11.51 3.82
N GLU A 54 1.12 -12.73 4.27
CA GLU A 54 0.98 -13.92 3.42
C GLU A 54 -0.49 -14.25 3.15
N ALA A 55 -1.38 -14.03 4.11
CA ALA A 55 -2.82 -14.14 3.87
C ALA A 55 -3.33 -13.10 2.87
N ALA A 56 -2.78 -11.88 2.89
CA ALA A 56 -3.11 -10.85 1.91
C ALA A 56 -2.60 -11.22 0.51
N VAL A 57 -1.41 -11.78 0.41
CA VAL A 57 -0.82 -12.28 -0.85
C VAL A 57 -1.71 -13.39 -1.43
N GLU A 58 -2.05 -14.41 -0.64
CA GLU A 58 -2.93 -15.50 -1.05
C GLU A 58 -4.30 -14.97 -1.50
N ALA A 59 -4.86 -14.00 -0.77
CA ALA A 59 -6.14 -13.39 -1.14
C ALA A 59 -6.06 -12.70 -2.51
N MET A 60 -4.96 -12.00 -2.81
CA MET A 60 -4.75 -11.37 -4.12
C MET A 60 -4.50 -12.37 -5.24
N GLU A 61 -3.90 -13.52 -4.96
CA GLU A 61 -3.77 -14.62 -5.92
C GLU A 61 -5.10 -15.25 -6.26
N GLN A 62 -5.98 -15.41 -5.28
CA GLN A 62 -7.26 -16.12 -5.43
C GLN A 62 -8.44 -15.24 -5.86
N ILE A 63 -8.34 -13.92 -5.74
CA ILE A 63 -9.41 -13.00 -6.13
C ILE A 63 -9.70 -13.11 -7.63
N PRO A 64 -10.98 -13.31 -8.05
CA PRO A 64 -11.34 -13.30 -9.47
C PRO A 64 -11.43 -11.87 -10.00
N LEU A 65 -11.45 -11.75 -11.31
CA LEU A 65 -11.81 -10.49 -11.97
C LEU A 65 -13.34 -10.30 -11.97
N ASP A 66 -13.78 -9.09 -11.63
CA ASP A 66 -15.18 -8.64 -11.81
C ASP A 66 -15.40 -8.12 -13.23
N TYR A 67 -14.34 -7.60 -13.87
CA TYR A 67 -14.36 -7.11 -15.24
C TYR A 67 -12.96 -7.20 -15.86
N LYS A 68 -12.91 -7.12 -17.20
CA LYS A 68 -11.64 -7.18 -17.94
C LYS A 68 -10.73 -6.00 -17.58
N PRO A 69 -9.43 -6.23 -17.27
CA PRO A 69 -8.47 -5.18 -17.01
C PRO A 69 -8.41 -4.11 -18.12
N GLY A 70 -8.22 -2.87 -17.73
CA GLY A 70 -8.17 -1.71 -18.63
C GLY A 70 -9.54 -1.26 -19.19
N ARG A 71 -10.66 -1.80 -18.69
CA ARG A 71 -12.01 -1.44 -19.18
C ARG A 71 -12.78 -0.49 -18.27
N VAL A 72 -12.52 -0.57 -16.98
CA VAL A 72 -13.22 0.23 -15.97
C VAL A 72 -12.22 0.75 -14.95
N ILE A 73 -12.30 2.02 -14.65
CA ILE A 73 -11.58 2.62 -13.51
C ILE A 73 -12.50 2.50 -12.30
N ALA A 74 -12.10 1.68 -11.33
CA ALA A 74 -12.78 1.54 -10.05
C ALA A 74 -11.76 1.55 -8.92
N TYR A 75 -11.97 2.39 -7.92
CA TYR A 75 -11.01 2.54 -6.82
C TYR A 75 -10.80 1.22 -6.05
N HIS A 76 -9.56 0.77 -5.94
CA HIS A 76 -9.13 -0.43 -5.24
C HIS A 76 -8.52 -0.04 -3.88
N PRO A 77 -9.30 0.18 -2.82
CA PRO A 77 -8.82 0.87 -1.61
C PRO A 77 -7.72 0.11 -0.85
N ARG A 78 -7.73 -1.21 -0.81
CA ARG A 78 -6.73 -2.03 -0.10
C ARG A 78 -5.93 -2.91 -1.04
N ASN A 79 -6.61 -3.57 -1.98
CA ASN A 79 -5.99 -4.49 -2.94
C ASN A 79 -4.81 -3.84 -3.68
N PHE A 80 -4.95 -2.56 -4.06
CA PHE A 80 -3.87 -1.75 -4.60
C PHE A 80 -2.59 -1.84 -3.77
N GLY A 81 -2.71 -1.59 -2.47
CA GLY A 81 -1.54 -1.57 -1.57
C GLY A 81 -0.88 -2.93 -1.41
N TRP A 82 -1.66 -3.99 -1.29
CA TRP A 82 -1.12 -5.35 -1.19
C TRP A 82 -0.41 -5.78 -2.47
N VAL A 83 -1.02 -5.51 -3.64
CA VAL A 83 -0.39 -5.86 -4.92
C VAL A 83 0.89 -5.06 -5.15
N VAL A 84 0.88 -3.74 -4.92
CA VAL A 84 2.08 -2.90 -5.06
C VAL A 84 3.17 -3.30 -4.07
N GLY A 85 2.80 -3.56 -2.81
CA GLY A 85 3.74 -3.98 -1.78
C GLY A 85 4.40 -5.32 -2.09
N GLU A 86 3.63 -6.29 -2.60
CA GLU A 86 4.16 -7.58 -3.01
C GLU A 86 5.05 -7.48 -4.24
N LEU A 87 4.68 -6.65 -5.21
CA LEU A 87 5.55 -6.36 -6.36
C LEU A 87 6.90 -5.77 -5.92
N VAL A 88 6.91 -4.83 -4.98
CA VAL A 88 8.14 -4.30 -4.41
C VAL A 88 8.95 -5.43 -3.76
N ARG A 89 8.32 -6.29 -2.95
CA ARG A 89 8.99 -7.41 -2.28
C ARG A 89 9.64 -8.37 -3.29
N ARG A 90 8.97 -8.68 -4.39
CA ARG A 90 9.47 -9.62 -5.41
C ARG A 90 10.54 -9.03 -6.30
N ILE A 91 10.44 -7.77 -6.65
CA ILE A 91 11.37 -7.08 -7.55
C ILE A 91 12.65 -6.65 -6.81
N ASP A 92 12.52 -6.16 -5.57
CA ASP A 92 13.64 -5.62 -4.79
C ASP A 92 14.19 -6.62 -3.75
N GLY A 93 13.35 -7.54 -3.25
CA GLY A 93 13.70 -8.52 -2.21
C GLY A 93 13.44 -8.05 -0.79
N ARG A 94 13.03 -6.80 -0.58
CA ARG A 94 12.69 -6.24 0.73
C ARG A 94 11.19 -6.00 0.86
N PRO A 95 10.59 -6.20 2.04
CA PRO A 95 9.21 -5.78 2.27
C PRO A 95 9.07 -4.25 2.12
N ILE A 96 7.89 -3.81 1.70
CA ILE A 96 7.66 -2.42 1.25
C ILE A 96 7.96 -1.37 2.33
N GLU A 97 7.65 -1.62 3.59
CA GLU A 97 7.93 -0.69 4.70
C GLU A 97 9.43 -0.49 4.90
N ARG A 98 10.20 -1.56 4.70
CA ARG A 98 11.65 -1.50 4.73
C ARG A 98 12.21 -0.77 3.53
N PHE A 99 11.71 -1.08 2.33
CA PHE A 99 12.09 -0.39 1.10
C PHE A 99 11.83 1.12 1.21
N VAL A 100 10.62 1.54 1.63
CA VAL A 100 10.27 2.95 1.80
C VAL A 100 11.20 3.63 2.81
N ARG A 101 11.48 2.97 3.93
CA ARG A 101 12.36 3.51 4.97
C ARG A 101 13.80 3.66 4.48
N GLU A 102 14.35 2.68 3.79
CA GLU A 102 15.76 2.66 3.40
C GLU A 102 16.05 3.46 2.13
N GLU A 103 15.11 3.49 1.17
CA GLU A 103 15.32 4.13 -0.13
C GLU A 103 14.70 5.53 -0.22
N ILE A 104 13.68 5.83 0.57
CA ILE A 104 12.92 7.08 0.46
C ILE A 104 13.05 7.93 1.71
N THR A 105 12.46 7.48 2.82
CA THR A 105 12.33 8.34 4.00
C THR A 105 13.63 8.53 4.76
N GLY A 106 14.45 7.50 4.86
CA GLY A 106 15.75 7.55 5.54
C GLY A 106 16.75 8.51 4.87
N PRO A 107 17.05 8.34 3.56
CA PRO A 107 17.94 9.26 2.85
C PRO A 107 17.50 10.73 2.93
N GLN A 108 16.20 10.99 2.94
CA GLN A 108 15.61 12.33 3.02
C GLN A 108 15.40 12.84 4.44
N ASN A 109 15.86 12.07 5.45
CA ASN A 109 15.70 12.40 6.88
C ASN A 109 14.21 12.67 7.26
N ILE A 110 13.30 11.89 6.69
CA ILE A 110 11.87 11.92 7.01
C ILE A 110 11.60 10.85 8.08
N LYS A 111 11.76 11.21 9.35
CA LYS A 111 11.72 10.27 10.48
C LYS A 111 10.32 9.84 10.90
N GLU A 112 9.34 10.69 10.66
CA GLU A 112 7.98 10.55 11.17
C GLU A 112 7.00 10.24 10.04
N PHE A 113 7.30 9.18 9.28
CA PHE A 113 6.45 8.62 8.23
C PHE A 113 6.64 7.10 8.23
N HIS A 114 5.60 6.36 8.58
CA HIS A 114 5.66 4.92 8.81
C HIS A 114 4.58 4.17 8.04
N LEU A 115 4.91 3.01 7.51
CA LEU A 115 3.99 1.97 7.05
C LEU A 115 4.06 0.84 8.07
N GLY A 116 3.11 0.82 9.00
CA GLY A 116 3.21 0.04 10.23
C GLY A 116 4.21 0.67 11.22
N ILE A 117 3.80 0.84 12.47
CA ILE A 117 4.66 1.36 13.54
C ILE A 117 5.23 0.22 14.40
N ASP A 118 6.34 0.50 15.06
CA ASP A 118 6.78 -0.33 16.19
C ASP A 118 5.77 -0.20 17.34
N PRO A 119 5.40 -1.28 18.04
CA PRO A 119 4.45 -1.23 19.16
C PRO A 119 4.83 -0.23 20.26
N SER A 120 6.12 0.05 20.44
CA SER A 120 6.58 1.06 21.41
C SER A 120 6.21 2.50 21.06
N MET A 121 5.71 2.74 19.83
CA MET A 121 5.26 4.05 19.38
C MET A 121 3.76 4.28 19.57
N GLU A 122 3.01 3.29 20.06
CA GLU A 122 1.55 3.33 20.16
C GLU A 122 1.03 4.56 20.91
N ASP A 123 1.65 4.93 22.01
CA ASP A 123 1.26 6.10 22.83
C ASP A 123 1.39 7.44 22.09
N ARG A 124 2.07 7.46 20.95
CA ARG A 124 2.25 8.65 20.12
C ARG A 124 1.21 8.76 19.01
N VAL A 125 0.42 7.73 18.77
CA VAL A 125 -0.59 7.72 17.71
C VAL A 125 -1.81 8.53 18.15
N ALA A 126 -2.17 9.53 17.34
CA ALA A 126 -3.36 10.33 17.59
C ALA A 126 -4.62 9.50 17.30
N LYS A 127 -5.59 9.54 18.21
CA LYS A 127 -6.88 8.86 18.01
C LYS A 127 -7.70 9.57 16.94
N LEU A 128 -8.32 8.78 16.10
CA LEU A 128 -9.34 9.23 15.16
C LEU A 128 -10.69 9.32 15.87
N TYR A 129 -11.47 10.34 15.52
CA TYR A 129 -12.83 10.52 15.99
C TYR A 129 -13.77 10.65 14.79
N PRO A 130 -14.98 10.05 14.83
CA PRO A 130 -15.96 10.27 13.79
C PRO A 130 -16.41 11.73 13.83
N MET A 131 -16.66 12.31 12.67
CA MET A 131 -17.34 13.59 12.60
C MET A 131 -18.82 13.41 12.99
N GLU A 132 -19.42 14.45 13.56
CA GLU A 132 -20.89 14.52 13.71
C GLU A 132 -21.52 14.27 12.33
N ASP A 133 -22.59 13.50 12.27
CA ASP A 133 -23.30 13.11 11.04
C ASP A 133 -22.51 12.21 10.05
N CYS A 134 -21.43 11.55 10.47
CA CYS A 134 -20.69 10.64 9.64
C CYS A 134 -20.92 9.16 10.03
N ASP A 135 -21.46 8.38 9.07
CA ASP A 135 -21.69 6.92 9.25
C ASP A 135 -20.39 6.08 9.12
N ARG A 136 -19.25 6.60 9.58
CA ARG A 136 -17.97 5.90 9.53
C ARG A 136 -17.43 5.47 10.90
N THR A 137 -18.29 5.39 11.90
CA THR A 137 -17.92 5.01 13.27
C THR A 137 -17.20 3.66 13.33
N SER A 138 -17.66 2.67 12.54
CA SER A 138 -17.02 1.35 12.45
C SER A 138 -15.60 1.43 11.89
N GLN A 139 -15.36 2.23 10.85
CA GLN A 139 -14.04 2.42 10.26
C GLN A 139 -13.09 3.11 11.25
N VAL A 140 -13.54 4.18 11.91
CA VAL A 140 -12.76 4.89 12.93
C VAL A 140 -12.36 3.95 14.06
N THR A 141 -13.28 3.12 14.53
CA THR A 141 -13.00 2.11 15.56
C THR A 141 -11.93 1.11 15.13
N ILE A 142 -11.96 0.65 13.87
CA ILE A 142 -10.97 -0.28 13.32
C ILE A 142 -9.60 0.40 13.23
N TYR A 143 -9.52 1.59 12.65
CA TYR A 143 -8.25 2.30 12.47
C TYR A 143 -7.64 2.87 13.77
N ASN A 144 -8.34 2.80 14.89
CA ASN A 144 -7.79 3.13 16.23
C ASN A 144 -7.25 1.89 16.98
N ARG A 145 -7.17 0.74 16.33
CA ARG A 145 -6.67 -0.48 16.95
C ARG A 145 -5.15 -0.59 16.84
N PRO A 146 -4.44 -0.90 17.92
CA PRO A 146 -2.99 -1.09 17.88
C PRO A 146 -2.54 -2.12 16.83
N GLU A 147 -3.33 -3.18 16.62
CA GLU A 147 -3.05 -4.22 15.64
C GLU A 147 -3.08 -3.67 14.21
N VAL A 148 -3.93 -2.67 13.95
CA VAL A 148 -4.01 -1.99 12.65
C VAL A 148 -2.89 -0.96 12.51
N HIS A 149 -2.48 -0.30 13.59
CA HIS A 149 -1.36 0.62 13.56
C HIS A 149 -0.02 -0.09 13.25
N THR A 150 0.16 -1.30 13.73
CA THR A 150 1.37 -2.11 13.47
C THR A 150 1.33 -2.84 12.13
N ALA A 151 0.14 -3.01 11.53
CA ALA A 151 -0.01 -3.68 10.23
C ALA A 151 0.59 -2.85 9.10
N VAL A 152 1.28 -3.53 8.17
CA VAL A 152 1.76 -2.90 6.93
C VAL A 152 0.63 -2.81 5.94
N LEU A 153 0.03 -1.63 5.83
CA LEU A 153 -1.10 -1.34 4.92
C LEU A 153 -0.71 -0.22 3.95
N PRO A 154 -0.06 -0.52 2.82
CA PRO A 154 0.52 0.52 1.96
C PRO A 154 -0.52 1.48 1.36
N ALA A 155 -1.76 1.03 1.20
CA ALA A 155 -2.83 1.85 0.63
C ALA A 155 -3.58 2.73 1.66
N GLY A 156 -3.46 2.47 2.98
CA GLY A 156 -4.32 3.17 3.93
C GLY A 156 -3.84 3.19 5.38
N GLY A 157 -2.69 2.58 5.68
CA GLY A 157 -2.15 2.47 7.05
C GLY A 157 -0.96 3.39 7.34
N GLY A 158 -0.73 4.40 6.52
CA GLY A 158 0.36 5.35 6.74
C GLY A 158 0.14 6.18 8.01
N ILE A 159 1.10 6.16 8.93
CA ILE A 159 1.12 6.97 10.16
C ILE A 159 2.25 7.97 10.06
N ALA A 160 1.92 9.25 10.14
CA ALA A 160 2.89 10.32 9.97
C ALA A 160 2.54 11.55 10.81
N THR A 161 3.55 12.35 11.15
CA THR A 161 3.30 13.72 11.58
C THR A 161 3.03 14.62 10.38
N ALA A 162 2.33 15.74 10.58
CA ALA A 162 2.14 16.75 9.54
C ALA A 162 3.48 17.23 8.95
N ARG A 163 4.53 17.34 9.76
CA ARG A 163 5.87 17.70 9.31
C ARG A 163 6.51 16.61 8.45
N GLY A 164 6.41 15.35 8.86
CA GLY A 164 6.91 14.20 8.09
C GLY A 164 6.25 14.13 6.72
N LEU A 165 4.92 14.27 6.69
CA LEU A 165 4.15 14.26 5.45
C LEU A 165 4.48 15.47 4.55
N ALA A 166 4.60 16.67 5.11
CA ALA A 166 5.00 17.87 4.36
C ALA A 166 6.38 17.73 3.72
N ARG A 167 7.35 17.14 4.43
CA ARG A 167 8.68 16.85 3.86
C ARG A 167 8.63 15.84 2.73
N PHE A 168 7.81 14.79 2.88
CA PHE A 168 7.61 13.81 1.82
C PHE A 168 7.06 14.46 0.54
N TYR A 169 6.02 15.28 0.64
CA TYR A 169 5.48 15.97 -0.52
C TYR A 169 6.42 17.05 -1.08
N ALA A 170 7.20 17.73 -0.24
CA ALA A 170 8.22 18.68 -0.70
C ALA A 170 9.34 17.97 -1.50
N MET A 171 9.72 16.77 -1.08
CA MET A 171 10.64 15.92 -1.86
C MET A 171 10.03 15.53 -3.22
N MET A 172 8.77 15.12 -3.24
CA MET A 172 8.10 14.74 -4.49
C MET A 172 7.97 15.92 -5.46
N GLU A 173 7.58 17.10 -4.98
CA GLU A 173 7.52 18.34 -5.78
C GLU A 173 8.88 18.66 -6.42
N ARG A 174 9.96 18.38 -5.71
CA ARG A 174 11.34 18.60 -6.17
C ARG A 174 11.96 17.38 -6.88
N LYS A 175 11.12 16.53 -7.47
CA LYS A 175 11.55 15.36 -8.26
C LYS A 175 12.53 14.43 -7.50
N GLY A 176 12.21 14.14 -6.25
CA GLY A 176 13.01 13.27 -5.39
C GLY A 176 14.13 13.97 -4.60
N SER A 177 14.26 15.28 -4.70
CA SER A 177 15.32 16.03 -4.02
C SER A 177 14.81 16.82 -2.81
N LEU A 178 15.51 16.73 -1.68
CA LEU A 178 15.25 17.52 -0.49
C LEU A 178 16.56 17.80 0.26
N ASP A 179 16.78 19.04 0.70
CA ASP A 179 17.97 19.46 1.47
C ASP A 179 19.30 19.02 0.83
N GLY A 180 19.39 19.10 -0.52
CA GLY A 180 20.58 18.72 -1.29
C GLY A 180 20.81 17.22 -1.47
N LYS A 181 19.88 16.37 -1.03
CA LYS A 181 19.90 14.93 -1.26
C LYS A 181 18.85 14.53 -2.29
N THR A 182 19.22 13.65 -3.21
CA THR A 182 18.32 13.08 -4.25
C THR A 182 18.24 11.57 -4.08
N ILE A 183 17.04 10.99 -4.27
CA ILE A 183 16.77 9.55 -4.25
C ILE A 183 16.58 9.01 -5.67
#